data_259cd051e7e87f9c561a7e0ab9a700b4
#
_entry.id   259cd051e7e87f9c561a7e0ab9a700b4
#
_cell.length_a   1.000
_cell.length_b   1.000
_cell.length_c   1.000
_cell.angle_alpha   90.00
_cell.angle_beta   90.00
_cell.angle_gamma   90.00
#
_symmetry.space_group_name_H-M   'P 1'
#
loop_
_entity.id
_entity.type
_entity.pdbx_description
1 polymer ?
#
loop_
_entity_poly.entity_id
_entity_poly.type
_entity_poly.pdbx_seq_one_letter_code
_entity_poly.pdbx_strand_id
1 'polypeptide(L)'
;MYVDGSPEPVPGTSPAKSWLENLRGGLYLALFLHPAGFRFHVSPNHFVAIAATSLAVSGACSFVLAGSAGVFNLQALPSELLWVPLALLAGHMVARVMGEERLALLVAIAAGSIGIVFSVVSSVLWFASVRSWLRLSPVSGLFGIYQLLFAWWALATLLAITRFTSTPRRTILPGLIVAIVFLLPLYFLPAEPLWEDVPDGEDASASRQQPFNESALYAQQALLRAAEQRLKPERAGVEDLYFVGFAPYAAQDVFMKETLAIGKLLEERFDVGGREINLISHARVIDQFPIATLTSL
;
A
#
# COMPACT_ATOMS: atom_id res chain seq x y z
N MET A 1 -7.26 -27.93 20.58
CA MET A 1 -7.75 -27.60 19.23
C MET A 1 -7.10 -28.59 18.27
N TYR A 2 -7.88 -29.41 17.56
CA TYR A 2 -7.35 -30.45 16.69
C TYR A 2 -7.17 -29.89 15.27
N VAL A 3 -6.01 -30.03 14.69
CA VAL A 3 -5.73 -29.68 13.29
C VAL A 3 -5.67 -30.99 12.52
N ASP A 4 -6.59 -31.19 11.59
CA ASP A 4 -6.55 -32.34 10.69
C ASP A 4 -5.50 -32.05 9.61
N GLY A 5 -4.38 -32.76 9.67
CA GLY A 5 -3.27 -32.63 8.73
C GLY A 5 -3.26 -33.69 7.64
N SER A 6 -4.36 -34.42 7.45
CA SER A 6 -4.47 -35.38 6.35
C SER A 6 -4.65 -34.65 5.02
N PRO A 7 -3.92 -34.99 3.94
CA PRO A 7 -4.11 -34.39 2.61
C PRO A 7 -5.41 -34.86 1.93
N GLU A 8 -6.16 -35.78 2.53
CA GLU A 8 -7.45 -36.22 1.99
C GLU A 8 -8.62 -35.40 2.53
N PRO A 9 -9.53 -34.91 1.66
CA PRO A 9 -10.75 -34.26 2.12
C PRO A 9 -11.53 -35.21 3.00
N VAL A 10 -11.90 -34.76 4.20
CA VAL A 10 -12.80 -35.50 5.09
C VAL A 10 -14.04 -35.88 4.28
N PRO A 11 -14.37 -37.17 4.14
CA PRO A 11 -15.51 -37.60 3.34
C PRO A 11 -16.78 -36.91 3.84
N GLY A 12 -17.41 -36.07 2.99
CA GLY A 12 -18.70 -35.44 3.29
C GLY A 12 -18.71 -33.93 3.52
N THR A 13 -17.55 -33.24 3.57
CA THR A 13 -17.53 -31.76 3.64
C THR A 13 -17.39 -31.16 2.24
N SER A 14 -18.36 -30.33 1.80
CA SER A 14 -18.20 -29.61 0.55
C SER A 14 -17.07 -28.57 0.68
N PRO A 15 -16.32 -28.26 -0.42
CA PRO A 15 -15.27 -27.23 -0.41
C PRO A 15 -15.75 -25.87 0.10
N ALA A 16 -17.00 -25.51 -0.20
CA ALA A 16 -17.62 -24.28 0.26
C ALA A 16 -17.84 -24.27 1.79
N LYS A 17 -18.17 -25.41 2.39
CA LYS A 17 -18.35 -25.51 3.84
C LYS A 17 -17.01 -25.34 4.58
N SER A 18 -15.98 -26.03 4.12
CA SER A 18 -14.64 -25.92 4.73
C SER A 18 -14.02 -24.53 4.57
N TRP A 19 -14.25 -23.85 3.42
CA TRP A 19 -13.88 -22.46 3.23
C TRP A 19 -14.61 -21.54 4.23
N LEU A 20 -15.93 -21.69 4.39
CA LEU A 20 -16.72 -20.90 5.34
C LEU A 20 -16.27 -21.15 6.79
N GLU A 21 -15.90 -22.37 7.13
CA GLU A 21 -15.34 -22.71 8.45
C GLU A 21 -14.02 -22.00 8.68
N ASN A 22 -13.14 -21.90 7.69
CA ASN A 22 -11.89 -21.10 7.81
C ASN A 22 -12.17 -19.60 8.01
N LEU A 23 -13.15 -19.02 7.29
CA LEU A 23 -13.56 -17.63 7.51
C LEU A 23 -14.11 -17.40 8.93
N ARG A 24 -14.99 -18.30 9.40
CA ARG A 24 -15.48 -18.25 10.79
C ARG A 24 -14.36 -18.38 11.78
N GLY A 25 -13.35 -19.21 11.50
CA GLY A 25 -12.15 -19.33 12.30
C GLY A 25 -11.37 -18.05 12.41
N GLY A 26 -11.19 -17.35 11.29
CA GLY A 26 -10.58 -16.03 11.27
C GLY A 26 -11.32 -15.03 12.14
N LEU A 27 -12.67 -15.01 12.06
CA LEU A 27 -13.50 -14.16 12.91
C LEU A 27 -13.35 -14.50 14.40
N TYR A 28 -13.39 -15.79 14.76
CA TYR A 28 -13.20 -16.20 16.14
C TYR A 28 -11.83 -15.81 16.68
N LEU A 29 -10.77 -16.01 15.89
CA LEU A 29 -9.43 -15.59 16.27
C LEU A 29 -9.30 -14.09 16.42
N ALA A 30 -9.88 -13.32 15.50
CA ALA A 30 -9.91 -11.86 15.55
C ALA A 30 -10.60 -11.34 16.82
N LEU A 31 -11.66 -12.01 17.27
CA LEU A 31 -12.39 -11.69 18.51
C LEU A 31 -11.81 -12.37 19.74
N PHE A 32 -10.65 -13.04 19.64
CA PHE A 32 -10.02 -13.81 20.72
C PHE A 32 -10.89 -14.95 21.30
N LEU A 33 -11.94 -15.33 20.58
CA LEU A 33 -12.88 -16.37 20.97
C LEU A 33 -12.28 -17.78 20.76
N HIS A 34 -12.81 -18.74 21.50
CA HIS A 34 -12.32 -20.12 21.49
C HIS A 34 -13.46 -21.14 21.50
N PRO A 35 -14.19 -21.28 20.39
CA PRO A 35 -15.28 -22.27 20.35
C PRO A 35 -14.68 -23.69 20.45
N ALA A 36 -15.28 -24.51 21.32
CA ALA A 36 -14.90 -25.90 21.46
C ALA A 36 -15.15 -26.66 20.13
N GLY A 37 -14.19 -27.50 19.72
CA GLY A 37 -14.34 -28.34 18.52
C GLY A 37 -14.11 -27.62 17.18
N PHE A 38 -13.70 -26.35 17.18
CA PHE A 38 -13.37 -25.65 15.94
C PHE A 38 -12.11 -26.24 15.28
N ARG A 39 -12.16 -26.44 13.94
CA ARG A 39 -11.06 -26.97 13.13
C ARG A 39 -10.79 -26.04 11.95
N PHE A 40 -9.50 -25.77 11.67
CA PHE A 40 -9.07 -25.18 10.42
C PHE A 40 -8.83 -26.26 9.37
N HIS A 41 -9.32 -26.03 8.17
CA HIS A 41 -9.02 -26.87 7.02
C HIS A 41 -7.78 -26.31 6.31
N VAL A 42 -6.69 -27.08 6.37
CA VAL A 42 -5.39 -26.65 5.87
C VAL A 42 -5.08 -27.37 4.56
N SER A 43 -5.18 -26.63 3.46
CA SER A 43 -4.73 -27.10 2.15
C SER A 43 -4.35 -25.89 1.25
N PRO A 44 -3.55 -26.09 0.20
CA PRO A 44 -3.24 -25.05 -0.78
C PRO A 44 -4.50 -24.40 -1.38
N ASN A 45 -5.52 -25.21 -1.68
CA ASN A 45 -6.79 -24.71 -2.24
C ASN A 45 -7.54 -23.79 -1.26
N HIS A 46 -7.49 -24.08 0.04
CA HIS A 46 -8.09 -23.21 1.05
C HIS A 46 -7.31 -21.90 1.18
N PHE A 47 -5.98 -21.94 1.08
CA PHE A 47 -5.17 -20.72 1.08
C PHE A 47 -5.49 -19.83 -0.12
N VAL A 48 -5.56 -20.41 -1.32
CA VAL A 48 -5.95 -19.68 -2.55
C VAL A 48 -7.37 -19.10 -2.41
N ALA A 49 -8.32 -19.87 -1.86
CA ALA A 49 -9.68 -19.38 -1.63
C ALA A 49 -9.73 -18.21 -0.64
N ILE A 50 -8.94 -18.24 0.43
CA ILE A 50 -8.80 -17.10 1.37
C ILE A 50 -8.16 -15.90 0.69
N ALA A 51 -7.13 -16.10 -0.13
CA ALA A 51 -6.49 -15.02 -0.88
C ALA A 51 -7.46 -14.36 -1.87
N ALA A 52 -8.21 -15.16 -2.62
CA ALA A 52 -9.25 -14.65 -3.52
C ALA A 52 -10.36 -13.89 -2.77
N THR A 53 -10.76 -14.40 -1.60
CA THR A 53 -11.76 -13.74 -0.75
C THR A 53 -11.24 -12.41 -0.22
N SER A 54 -9.98 -12.35 0.23
CA SER A 54 -9.35 -11.12 0.69
C SER A 54 -9.34 -10.05 -0.41
N LEU A 55 -8.91 -10.42 -1.63
CA LEU A 55 -8.89 -9.52 -2.78
C LEU A 55 -10.30 -9.04 -3.15
N ALA A 56 -11.28 -9.94 -3.16
CA ALA A 56 -12.68 -9.61 -3.45
C ALA A 56 -13.27 -8.65 -2.40
N VAL A 57 -12.96 -8.87 -1.11
CA VAL A 57 -13.41 -7.99 -0.01
C VAL A 57 -12.74 -6.64 -0.10
N SER A 58 -11.42 -6.57 -0.34
CA SER A 58 -10.70 -5.31 -0.52
C SER A 58 -11.26 -4.51 -1.71
N GLY A 59 -11.45 -5.17 -2.86
CA GLY A 59 -12.06 -4.54 -4.04
C GLY A 59 -13.50 -4.05 -3.79
N ALA A 60 -14.32 -4.84 -3.08
CA ALA A 60 -15.68 -4.41 -2.73
C ALA A 60 -15.69 -3.23 -1.77
N CYS A 61 -14.81 -3.23 -0.76
CA CYS A 61 -14.68 -2.14 0.19
C CYS A 61 -14.20 -0.85 -0.50
N SER A 62 -13.17 -0.92 -1.33
CA SER A 62 -12.66 0.24 -2.07
C SER A 62 -13.69 0.77 -3.08
N PHE A 63 -14.44 -0.12 -3.76
CA PHE A 63 -15.54 0.29 -4.64
C PHE A 63 -16.65 1.04 -3.89
N VAL A 64 -17.06 0.55 -2.71
CA VAL A 64 -18.07 1.24 -1.88
C VAL A 64 -17.58 2.59 -1.39
N LEU A 65 -16.28 2.72 -1.13
CA LEU A 65 -15.66 3.98 -0.68
C LEU A 65 -15.56 5.00 -1.82
N ALA A 66 -15.08 4.58 -2.99
CA ALA A 66 -14.91 5.45 -4.17
C ALA A 66 -16.25 5.76 -4.86
N GLY A 67 -17.27 4.93 -4.66
CA GLY A 67 -18.57 5.08 -5.31
C GLY A 67 -18.57 4.71 -6.79
N SER A 68 -19.71 4.94 -7.46
CA SER A 68 -19.92 4.53 -8.87
C SER A 68 -19.12 5.36 -9.89
N ALA A 69 -18.58 6.52 -9.48
CA ALA A 69 -17.71 7.37 -10.30
C ALA A 69 -16.24 6.98 -10.21
N GLY A 70 -15.88 6.11 -9.27
CA GLY A 70 -14.51 5.64 -9.07
C GLY A 70 -13.96 4.85 -10.25
N VAL A 71 -12.64 4.82 -10.37
CA VAL A 71 -11.89 4.09 -11.42
C VAL A 71 -11.09 2.96 -10.78
N PHE A 72 -11.06 1.82 -11.48
CA PHE A 72 -10.25 0.68 -11.04
C PHE A 72 -8.77 0.94 -11.25
N ASN A 73 -7.98 0.83 -10.17
CA ASN A 73 -6.53 0.99 -10.17
C ASN A 73 -5.84 -0.37 -10.32
N LEU A 74 -5.43 -0.72 -11.54
CA LEU A 74 -4.70 -1.95 -11.82
C LEU A 74 -3.31 -1.96 -11.13
N GLN A 75 -2.72 -0.80 -10.90
CA GLN A 75 -1.38 -0.67 -10.29
C GLN A 75 -1.41 -1.01 -8.79
N ALA A 76 -2.57 -0.98 -8.15
CA ALA A 76 -2.74 -1.41 -6.77
C ALA A 76 -2.72 -2.94 -6.57
N LEU A 77 -2.91 -3.74 -7.63
CA LEU A 77 -2.93 -5.21 -7.51
C LEU A 77 -1.66 -5.81 -6.90
N PRO A 78 -0.43 -5.40 -7.27
CA PRO A 78 0.77 -5.93 -6.65
C PRO A 78 0.84 -5.66 -5.14
N SER A 79 0.46 -4.45 -4.68
CA SER A 79 0.45 -4.10 -3.26
C SER A 79 -0.62 -4.87 -2.49
N GLU A 80 -1.81 -5.02 -3.07
CA GLU A 80 -2.91 -5.81 -2.50
C GLU A 80 -2.60 -7.31 -2.41
N LEU A 81 -1.84 -7.86 -3.34
CA LEU A 81 -1.45 -9.27 -3.33
C LEU A 81 -0.17 -9.55 -2.55
N LEU A 82 0.58 -8.53 -2.13
CA LEU A 82 1.88 -8.67 -1.47
C LEU A 82 1.78 -9.50 -0.18
N TRP A 83 0.68 -9.40 0.55
CA TRP A 83 0.49 -10.18 1.77
C TRP A 83 0.52 -11.69 1.54
N VAL A 84 0.20 -12.18 0.32
CA VAL A 84 0.16 -13.61 -0.02
C VAL A 84 1.54 -14.26 0.10
N PRO A 85 2.59 -13.79 -0.61
CA PRO A 85 3.94 -14.32 -0.42
C PRO A 85 4.49 -14.05 0.98
N LEU A 86 4.13 -12.92 1.61
CA LEU A 86 4.56 -12.63 2.98
C LEU A 86 3.95 -13.59 4.00
N ALA A 87 2.68 -13.96 3.86
CA ALA A 87 2.03 -14.95 4.72
C ALA A 87 2.66 -16.34 4.59
N LEU A 88 2.98 -16.76 3.36
CA LEU A 88 3.68 -18.01 3.11
C LEU A 88 5.11 -18.00 3.68
N LEU A 89 5.83 -16.89 3.51
CA LEU A 89 7.17 -16.71 4.06
C LEU A 89 7.14 -16.77 5.60
N ALA A 90 6.25 -15.99 6.23
CA ALA A 90 6.08 -15.98 7.68
C ALA A 90 5.70 -17.37 8.20
N GLY A 91 4.74 -18.03 7.57
CA GLY A 91 4.32 -19.39 7.90
C GLY A 91 5.47 -20.40 7.77
N HIS A 92 6.24 -20.33 6.69
CA HIS A 92 7.41 -21.18 6.49
C HIS A 92 8.48 -20.96 7.58
N MET A 93 8.81 -19.71 7.89
CA MET A 93 9.77 -19.37 8.93
C MET A 93 9.31 -19.85 10.31
N VAL A 94 8.02 -19.66 10.63
CA VAL A 94 7.42 -20.16 11.88
C VAL A 94 7.51 -21.68 11.95
N ALA A 95 7.16 -22.39 10.88
CA ALA A 95 7.24 -23.85 10.80
C ALA A 95 8.67 -24.36 11.04
N ARG A 96 9.66 -23.70 10.45
CA ARG A 96 11.09 -24.03 10.64
C ARG A 96 11.55 -23.83 12.08
N VAL A 97 11.17 -22.72 12.70
CA VAL A 97 11.55 -22.40 14.10
C VAL A 97 10.87 -23.34 15.09
N MET A 98 9.61 -23.71 14.82
CA MET A 98 8.85 -24.61 15.69
C MET A 98 9.12 -26.09 15.44
N GLY A 99 9.73 -26.44 14.29
CA GLY A 99 9.93 -27.84 13.88
C GLY A 99 8.62 -28.53 13.47
N GLU A 100 7.59 -27.79 13.08
CA GLU A 100 6.27 -28.30 12.74
C GLU A 100 5.85 -27.83 11.33
N GLU A 101 6.10 -28.62 10.28
CA GLU A 101 5.85 -28.26 8.87
C GLU A 101 4.39 -27.85 8.59
N ARG A 102 3.43 -28.47 9.29
CA ARG A 102 2.00 -28.14 9.18
C ARG A 102 1.69 -26.67 9.49
N LEU A 103 2.52 -26.00 10.30
CA LEU A 103 2.33 -24.60 10.66
C LEU A 103 2.54 -23.66 9.47
N ALA A 104 3.30 -24.06 8.46
CA ALA A 104 3.60 -23.20 7.32
C ALA A 104 2.32 -22.67 6.64
N LEU A 105 1.44 -23.56 6.26
CA LEU A 105 0.20 -23.19 5.58
C LEU A 105 -0.91 -22.78 6.56
N LEU A 106 -0.93 -23.36 7.76
CA LEU A 106 -1.89 -23.02 8.81
C LEU A 106 -1.77 -21.56 9.23
N VAL A 107 -0.55 -21.07 9.48
CA VAL A 107 -0.28 -19.67 9.85
C VAL A 107 -0.71 -18.74 8.72
N ALA A 108 -0.41 -19.09 7.48
CA ALA A 108 -0.80 -18.29 6.31
C ALA A 108 -2.32 -18.18 6.16
N ILE A 109 -3.06 -19.30 6.30
CA ILE A 109 -4.53 -19.33 6.25
C ILE A 109 -5.13 -18.53 7.42
N ALA A 110 -4.61 -18.73 8.64
CA ALA A 110 -5.08 -18.02 9.82
C ALA A 110 -4.86 -16.50 9.70
N ALA A 111 -3.65 -16.08 9.32
CA ALA A 111 -3.30 -14.67 9.13
C ALA A 111 -4.18 -14.01 8.04
N GLY A 112 -4.39 -14.69 6.91
CA GLY A 112 -5.26 -14.20 5.86
C GLY A 112 -6.74 -14.12 6.28
N SER A 113 -7.24 -15.16 6.99
CA SER A 113 -8.62 -15.15 7.48
C SER A 113 -8.88 -14.05 8.53
N ILE A 114 -7.92 -13.78 9.42
CA ILE A 114 -7.95 -12.66 10.36
C ILE A 114 -7.84 -11.33 9.58
N GLY A 115 -6.98 -11.29 8.56
CA GLY A 115 -6.76 -10.12 7.70
C GLY A 115 -8.02 -9.64 6.99
N ILE A 116 -8.91 -10.56 6.55
CA ILE A 116 -10.21 -10.21 5.97
C ILE A 116 -11.08 -9.43 6.97
N VAL A 117 -11.13 -9.87 8.24
CA VAL A 117 -11.88 -9.17 9.29
C VAL A 117 -11.29 -7.79 9.53
N PHE A 118 -9.96 -7.69 9.59
CA PHE A 118 -9.22 -6.44 9.72
C PHE A 118 -9.54 -5.48 8.56
N SER A 119 -9.52 -5.96 7.30
CA SER A 119 -9.83 -5.17 6.12
C SER A 119 -11.25 -4.58 6.17
N VAL A 120 -12.24 -5.36 6.56
CA VAL A 120 -13.62 -4.89 6.71
C VAL A 120 -13.73 -3.83 7.80
N VAL A 121 -13.14 -4.09 8.97
CA VAL A 121 -13.21 -3.14 10.10
C VAL A 121 -12.50 -1.83 9.76
N SER A 122 -11.32 -1.88 9.14
CA SER A 122 -10.58 -0.69 8.74
C SER A 122 -11.34 0.12 7.69
N SER A 123 -11.98 -0.55 6.71
CA SER A 123 -12.80 0.12 5.69
C SER A 123 -14.04 0.80 6.28
N VAL A 124 -14.71 0.15 7.25
CA VAL A 124 -15.85 0.76 7.97
C VAL A 124 -15.42 1.98 8.77
N LEU A 125 -14.29 1.91 9.46
CA LEU A 125 -13.76 3.04 10.23
C LEU A 125 -13.33 4.19 9.32
N TRP A 126 -12.70 3.88 8.19
CA TRP A 126 -12.37 4.88 7.17
C TRP A 126 -13.63 5.56 6.63
N PHE A 127 -14.64 4.78 6.23
CA PHE A 127 -15.93 5.30 5.76
C PHE A 127 -16.59 6.22 6.79
N ALA A 128 -16.61 5.81 8.05
CA ALA A 128 -17.17 6.62 9.14
C ALA A 128 -16.39 7.93 9.36
N SER A 129 -15.07 7.92 9.15
CA SER A 129 -14.24 9.13 9.26
C SER A 129 -14.49 10.10 8.10
N VAL A 130 -14.55 9.60 6.86
CA VAL A 130 -14.84 10.41 5.66
C VAL A 130 -16.23 11.05 5.75
N ARG A 131 -17.22 10.33 6.28
CA ARG A 131 -18.60 10.84 6.51
C ARG A 131 -18.72 11.75 7.73
N SER A 132 -17.61 12.08 8.40
CA SER A 132 -17.58 12.90 9.63
C SER A 132 -18.39 12.33 10.80
N TRP A 133 -18.74 11.04 10.75
CA TRP A 133 -19.37 10.34 11.87
C TRP A 133 -18.41 10.15 13.04
N LEU A 134 -17.12 9.99 12.71
CA LEU A 134 -16.01 9.98 13.67
C LEU A 134 -15.22 11.28 13.50
N ARG A 135 -15.26 12.14 14.50
CA ARG A 135 -14.45 13.38 14.53
C ARG A 135 -13.03 13.05 14.98
N LEU A 136 -12.26 12.47 14.09
CA LEU A 136 -10.86 12.18 14.32
C LEU A 136 -9.99 13.26 13.70
N SER A 137 -8.90 13.61 14.37
CA SER A 137 -7.86 14.42 13.73
C SER A 137 -7.36 13.66 12.48
N PRO A 138 -7.34 14.30 11.27
CA PRO A 138 -7.08 13.60 10.03
C PRO A 138 -5.76 12.84 9.98
N VAL A 139 -4.71 13.38 10.61
CA VAL A 139 -3.37 12.79 10.54
C VAL A 139 -3.07 11.92 11.76
N SER A 140 -3.23 12.45 12.98
CA SER A 140 -2.84 11.72 14.21
C SER A 140 -3.89 10.69 14.64
N GLY A 141 -5.16 10.97 14.45
CA GLY A 141 -6.25 10.09 14.88
C GLY A 141 -6.38 8.84 13.99
N LEU A 142 -6.37 9.01 12.68
CA LEU A 142 -6.44 7.87 11.74
C LEU A 142 -5.18 7.02 11.81
N PHE A 143 -3.99 7.64 11.82
CA PHE A 143 -2.73 6.91 11.94
C PHE A 143 -2.68 6.06 13.21
N GLY A 144 -3.08 6.60 14.36
CA GLY A 144 -3.16 5.87 15.62
C GLY A 144 -4.14 4.68 15.56
N ILE A 145 -5.29 4.84 14.90
CA ILE A 145 -6.27 3.76 14.73
C ILE A 145 -5.68 2.63 13.87
N TYR A 146 -5.03 2.94 12.76
CA TYR A 146 -4.39 1.91 11.92
C TYR A 146 -3.31 1.14 12.69
N GLN A 147 -2.52 1.81 13.51
CA GLN A 147 -1.53 1.14 14.37
C GLN A 147 -2.21 0.20 15.39
N LEU A 148 -3.31 0.62 16.02
CA LEU A 148 -4.08 -0.22 16.95
C LEU A 148 -4.70 -1.42 16.25
N LEU A 149 -5.27 -1.23 15.04
CA LEU A 149 -5.82 -2.32 14.24
C LEU A 149 -4.74 -3.31 13.82
N PHE A 150 -3.57 -2.82 13.44
CA PHE A 150 -2.43 -3.68 13.11
C PHE A 150 -1.94 -4.45 14.34
N ALA A 151 -1.79 -3.79 15.49
CA ALA A 151 -1.42 -4.46 16.74
C ALA A 151 -2.44 -5.53 17.14
N TRP A 152 -3.73 -5.24 16.95
CA TRP A 152 -4.80 -6.21 17.16
C TRP A 152 -4.68 -7.41 16.22
N TRP A 153 -4.47 -7.19 14.91
CA TRP A 153 -4.23 -8.27 13.94
C TRP A 153 -3.00 -9.12 14.30
N ALA A 154 -1.89 -8.48 14.63
CA ALA A 154 -0.65 -9.16 15.03
C ALA A 154 -0.85 -10.00 16.30
N LEU A 155 -1.53 -9.45 17.30
CA LEU A 155 -1.85 -10.17 18.54
C LEU A 155 -2.78 -11.37 18.28
N ALA A 156 -3.82 -11.20 17.45
CA ALA A 156 -4.73 -12.29 17.08
C ALA A 156 -3.98 -13.42 16.35
N THR A 157 -3.07 -13.06 15.43
CA THR A 157 -2.23 -14.03 14.71
C THR A 157 -1.25 -14.72 15.65
N LEU A 158 -0.62 -14.00 16.57
CA LEU A 158 0.26 -14.59 17.60
C LEU A 158 -0.50 -15.57 18.48
N LEU A 159 -1.69 -15.20 18.96
CA LEU A 159 -2.54 -16.10 19.75
C LEU A 159 -2.99 -17.32 18.93
N ALA A 160 -3.23 -17.16 17.63
CA ALA A 160 -3.48 -18.32 16.76
C ALA A 160 -2.27 -19.27 16.75
N ILE A 161 -1.05 -18.77 16.57
CA ILE A 161 0.17 -19.57 16.62
C ILE A 161 0.29 -20.30 17.95
N THR A 162 0.09 -19.61 19.08
CA THR A 162 0.17 -20.24 20.42
C THR A 162 -0.83 -21.38 20.61
N ARG A 163 -1.97 -21.31 19.95
CA ARG A 163 -3.04 -22.33 20.04
C ARG A 163 -2.80 -23.53 19.14
N PHE A 164 -2.08 -23.34 18.03
CA PHE A 164 -1.82 -24.39 17.04
C PHE A 164 -0.52 -25.15 17.28
N THR A 165 0.37 -24.62 18.11
CA THR A 165 1.67 -25.24 18.40
C THR A 165 1.61 -26.15 19.61
N SER A 166 2.42 -27.20 19.59
CA SER A 166 2.61 -28.12 20.70
C SER A 166 3.41 -27.51 21.87
N THR A 167 4.18 -26.43 21.62
CA THR A 167 5.08 -25.81 22.59
C THR A 167 4.80 -24.29 22.75
N PRO A 168 3.70 -23.89 23.40
CA PRO A 168 3.28 -22.47 23.45
C PRO A 168 4.29 -21.53 24.12
N ARG A 169 5.18 -22.03 24.97
CA ARG A 169 6.23 -21.23 25.63
C ARG A 169 7.30 -20.69 24.67
N ARG A 170 7.38 -21.22 23.43
CA ARG A 170 8.38 -20.82 22.43
C ARG A 170 7.81 -19.88 21.34
N THR A 171 6.68 -19.25 21.59
CA THR A 171 5.96 -18.46 20.56
C THR A 171 6.43 -17.02 20.41
N ILE A 172 7.32 -16.53 21.29
CA ILE A 172 7.86 -15.16 21.17
C ILE A 172 8.59 -14.96 19.83
N LEU A 173 9.48 -15.88 19.47
CA LEU A 173 10.24 -15.79 18.22
C LEU A 173 9.33 -15.91 16.99
N PRO A 174 8.39 -16.86 16.87
CA PRO A 174 7.35 -16.86 15.85
C PRO A 174 6.56 -15.55 15.73
N GLY A 175 6.16 -14.98 16.86
CA GLY A 175 5.46 -13.69 16.88
C GLY A 175 6.31 -12.56 16.32
N LEU A 176 7.59 -12.51 16.68
CA LEU A 176 8.54 -11.53 16.16
C LEU A 176 8.76 -11.70 14.64
N ILE A 177 8.86 -12.94 14.15
CA ILE A 177 8.95 -13.23 12.72
C ILE A 177 7.74 -12.67 11.97
N VAL A 178 6.53 -12.98 12.43
CA VAL A 178 5.29 -12.48 11.80
C VAL A 178 5.27 -10.95 11.82
N ALA A 179 5.60 -10.33 12.95
CA ALA A 179 5.64 -8.88 13.06
C ALA A 179 6.64 -8.25 12.07
N ILE A 180 7.87 -8.76 11.99
CA ILE A 180 8.89 -8.21 11.08
C ILE A 180 8.49 -8.42 9.61
N VAL A 181 8.05 -9.62 9.23
CA VAL A 181 7.69 -9.95 7.85
C VAL A 181 6.56 -9.06 7.33
N PHE A 182 5.63 -8.66 8.18
CA PHE A 182 4.50 -7.81 7.76
C PHE A 182 4.74 -6.32 8.00
N LEU A 183 5.42 -5.91 9.10
CA LEU A 183 5.67 -4.49 9.38
C LEU A 183 6.68 -3.86 8.42
N LEU A 184 7.72 -4.61 8.06
CA LEU A 184 8.78 -4.06 7.21
C LEU A 184 8.26 -3.64 5.82
N PRO A 185 7.49 -4.47 5.09
CA PRO A 185 6.92 -4.07 3.82
C PRO A 185 5.90 -2.93 3.94
N LEU A 186 5.08 -2.89 4.99
CA LEU A 186 4.12 -1.82 5.21
C LEU A 186 4.78 -0.43 5.37
N TYR A 187 6.00 -0.39 5.86
CA TYR A 187 6.74 0.86 5.99
C TYR A 187 7.27 1.38 4.63
N PHE A 188 7.66 0.47 3.72
CA PHE A 188 8.27 0.83 2.43
C PHE A 188 7.28 0.83 1.26
N LEU A 189 6.17 0.12 1.38
CA LEU A 189 5.20 -0.09 0.32
C LEU A 189 3.81 0.35 0.80
N PRO A 190 3.44 1.62 0.60
CA PRO A 190 2.10 2.08 0.93
C PRO A 190 1.06 1.27 0.13
N ALA A 191 0.00 0.85 0.81
CA ALA A 191 -1.13 0.19 0.16
C ALA A 191 -1.93 1.24 -0.62
N GLU A 192 -2.18 0.95 -1.89
CA GLU A 192 -3.06 1.73 -2.74
C GLU A 192 -4.43 1.02 -2.84
N PRO A 193 -5.55 1.76 -2.86
CA PRO A 193 -6.86 1.15 -3.00
C PRO A 193 -7.07 0.63 -4.42
N LEU A 194 -7.80 -0.50 -4.55
CA LEU A 194 -8.17 -1.07 -5.86
C LEU A 194 -9.18 -0.21 -6.64
N TRP A 195 -9.94 0.61 -5.95
CA TRP A 195 -10.87 1.59 -6.53
C TRP A 195 -10.57 2.95 -5.96
N GLU A 196 -10.30 3.90 -6.82
CA GLU A 196 -9.96 5.28 -6.44
C GLU A 196 -11.08 6.23 -6.82
N ASP A 197 -11.34 7.20 -5.95
CA ASP A 197 -12.20 8.31 -6.27
C ASP A 197 -11.52 9.17 -7.34
N VAL A 198 -12.30 9.57 -8.34
CA VAL A 198 -11.79 10.47 -9.38
C VAL A 198 -11.97 11.88 -8.89
N PRO A 199 -10.90 12.65 -8.65
CA PRO A 199 -11.03 14.04 -8.28
C PRO A 199 -11.86 14.78 -9.32
N ASP A 200 -12.91 15.48 -8.88
CA ASP A 200 -13.72 16.34 -9.75
C ASP A 200 -12.86 17.52 -10.22
N GLY A 201 -12.71 17.69 -11.54
CA GLY A 201 -12.05 18.85 -12.13
C GLY A 201 -10.82 18.57 -12.99
N GLU A 202 -10.02 19.59 -13.24
CA GLU A 202 -8.83 19.55 -14.09
C GLU A 202 -7.77 18.55 -13.62
N ASP A 203 -7.75 18.22 -12.33
CA ASP A 203 -6.82 17.24 -11.72
C ASP A 203 -7.14 15.80 -12.13
N ALA A 204 -8.40 15.48 -12.50
CA ALA A 204 -8.81 14.16 -12.98
C ALA A 204 -8.15 13.76 -14.31
N SER A 205 -7.88 14.71 -15.17
CA SER A 205 -7.20 14.48 -16.45
C SER A 205 -5.69 14.28 -16.28
N ALA A 206 -5.10 14.94 -15.29
CA ALA A 206 -3.68 14.79 -14.94
C ALA A 206 -3.37 13.44 -14.27
N SER A 207 -4.27 12.92 -13.43
CA SER A 207 -4.11 11.62 -12.76
C SER A 207 -4.28 10.43 -13.71
N ARG A 208 -5.04 10.59 -14.81
CA ARG A 208 -5.26 9.53 -15.82
C ARG A 208 -4.17 9.45 -16.88
N GLN A 209 -3.43 10.51 -17.10
CA GLN A 209 -2.31 10.51 -18.02
C GLN A 209 -1.09 10.01 -17.24
N GLN A 210 -0.59 8.83 -17.61
CA GLN A 210 0.75 8.45 -17.19
C GLN A 210 1.69 9.59 -17.57
N PRO A 211 2.31 10.29 -16.58
CA PRO A 211 3.10 11.49 -16.87
C PRO A 211 4.32 11.19 -17.76
N PHE A 212 4.66 9.91 -17.89
CA PHE A 212 5.83 9.44 -18.60
C PHE A 212 5.44 8.47 -19.73
N ASN A 213 4.97 9.02 -20.84
CA ASN A 213 4.93 8.24 -22.07
C ASN A 213 6.35 8.11 -22.65
N GLU A 214 6.57 7.11 -23.50
CA GLU A 214 7.89 6.83 -24.08
C GLU A 214 8.46 8.05 -24.81
N SER A 215 7.66 8.78 -25.58
CA SER A 215 8.09 9.99 -26.29
C SER A 215 8.55 11.11 -25.37
N ALA A 216 7.86 11.32 -24.23
CA ALA A 216 8.28 12.29 -23.22
C ALA A 216 9.62 11.92 -22.59
N LEU A 217 9.87 10.63 -22.31
CA LEU A 217 11.17 10.18 -21.80
C LEU A 217 12.31 10.44 -22.78
N TYR A 218 12.12 10.16 -24.07
CA TYR A 218 13.13 10.44 -25.10
C TYR A 218 13.40 11.94 -25.28
N ALA A 219 12.40 12.80 -25.08
CA ALA A 219 12.54 14.24 -25.22
C ALA A 219 13.32 14.88 -24.04
N GLN A 220 13.41 14.22 -22.87
CA GLN A 220 13.97 14.82 -21.66
C GLN A 220 15.40 15.28 -21.79
N GLN A 221 16.24 14.49 -22.44
CA GLN A 221 17.64 14.87 -22.65
C GLN A 221 17.79 16.10 -23.55
N ALA A 222 16.95 16.23 -24.55
CA ALA A 222 16.94 17.40 -25.42
C ALA A 222 16.40 18.64 -24.69
N LEU A 223 15.36 18.51 -23.87
CA LEU A 223 14.81 19.58 -23.04
C LEU A 223 15.83 20.11 -22.04
N LEU A 224 16.55 19.21 -21.35
CA LEU A 224 17.58 19.61 -20.39
C LEU A 224 18.70 20.36 -21.08
N ARG A 225 19.26 19.83 -22.17
CA ARG A 225 20.31 20.52 -22.94
C ARG A 225 19.82 21.87 -23.48
N ALA A 226 18.59 21.97 -23.95
CA ALA A 226 18.04 23.23 -24.43
C ALA A 226 17.87 24.23 -23.27
N ALA A 227 17.51 23.80 -22.08
CA ALA A 227 17.42 24.65 -20.90
C ALA A 227 18.81 25.17 -20.49
N GLU A 228 19.82 24.31 -20.45
CA GLU A 228 21.22 24.69 -20.17
C GLU A 228 21.77 25.70 -21.20
N GLN A 229 21.52 25.48 -22.51
CA GLN A 229 21.98 26.36 -23.56
C GLN A 229 21.30 27.73 -23.59
N ARG A 230 20.14 27.87 -22.95
CA ARG A 230 19.41 29.15 -22.82
C ARG A 230 19.96 30.01 -21.67
N LEU A 231 20.73 29.43 -20.78
CA LEU A 231 21.31 30.18 -19.67
C LEU A 231 22.23 31.27 -20.17
N LYS A 232 21.98 32.48 -19.71
CA LYS A 232 22.88 33.61 -19.94
C LYS A 232 24.18 33.43 -19.17
N PRO A 233 25.34 33.75 -19.77
CA PRO A 233 26.62 33.68 -19.08
C PRO A 233 26.71 34.76 -18.01
N GLU A 234 27.64 34.55 -17.06
CA GLU A 234 27.97 35.48 -16.02
C GLU A 234 28.48 36.81 -16.60
N ARG A 235 28.06 37.94 -16.00
CA ARG A 235 28.47 39.27 -16.38
C ARG A 235 29.75 39.71 -15.62
N ALA A 236 30.74 40.15 -16.31
CA ALA A 236 32.00 40.58 -15.67
C ALA A 236 31.78 41.74 -14.68
N GLY A 237 32.18 41.53 -13.43
CA GLY A 237 32.10 42.52 -12.36
C GLY A 237 30.69 42.74 -11.76
N VAL A 238 29.74 41.87 -12.05
CA VAL A 238 28.38 41.86 -11.48
C VAL A 238 28.13 40.51 -10.86
N GLU A 239 27.60 40.48 -9.63
CA GLU A 239 27.09 39.22 -9.04
C GLU A 239 25.76 38.85 -9.70
N ASP A 240 25.78 37.77 -10.46
CA ASP A 240 24.57 37.21 -11.11
C ASP A 240 23.96 36.10 -10.23
N LEU A 241 22.64 36.15 -10.08
CA LEU A 241 21.90 35.12 -9.39
C LEU A 241 21.36 34.10 -10.42
N TYR A 242 21.62 32.82 -10.16
CA TYR A 242 21.04 31.72 -10.91
C TYR A 242 20.03 30.96 -10.06
N PHE A 243 18.91 30.57 -10.69
CA PHE A 243 17.83 29.86 -10.02
C PHE A 243 17.62 28.47 -10.63
N VAL A 244 17.55 27.46 -9.78
CA VAL A 244 17.12 26.10 -10.17
C VAL A 244 15.83 25.77 -9.43
N GLY A 245 14.73 25.76 -10.16
CA GLY A 245 13.44 25.32 -9.67
C GLY A 245 13.36 23.78 -9.71
N PHE A 246 12.96 23.13 -8.60
CA PHE A 246 12.92 21.68 -8.51
C PHE A 246 11.59 21.20 -7.94
N ALA A 247 10.70 20.68 -8.80
CA ALA A 247 9.38 20.15 -8.46
C ALA A 247 9.26 18.66 -8.84
N PRO A 248 9.74 17.73 -7.98
CA PRO A 248 9.80 16.31 -8.30
C PRO A 248 8.47 15.57 -8.16
N TYR A 249 7.49 16.13 -7.45
CA TYR A 249 6.24 15.45 -7.16
C TYR A 249 5.17 15.71 -8.23
N ALA A 250 4.90 14.68 -9.04
CA ALA A 250 4.06 14.78 -10.23
C ALA A 250 2.54 14.81 -9.95
N ALA A 251 2.10 14.29 -8.80
CA ALA A 251 0.68 14.07 -8.52
C ALA A 251 -0.10 15.32 -8.06
N GLN A 252 0.58 16.43 -7.78
CA GLN A 252 -0.06 17.66 -7.31
C GLN A 252 0.45 18.90 -8.05
N ASP A 253 -0.46 19.68 -8.59
CA ASP A 253 -0.19 20.95 -9.28
C ASP A 253 0.54 21.99 -8.44
N VAL A 254 0.40 21.94 -7.12
CA VAL A 254 0.91 22.95 -6.21
C VAL A 254 2.42 23.14 -6.36
N PHE A 255 3.18 22.05 -6.42
CA PHE A 255 4.65 22.12 -6.55
C PHE A 255 5.09 22.76 -7.86
N MET A 256 4.43 22.41 -8.97
CA MET A 256 4.65 23.05 -10.27
C MET A 256 4.33 24.55 -10.22
N LYS A 257 3.15 24.90 -9.71
CA LYS A 257 2.68 26.31 -9.63
C LYS A 257 3.58 27.15 -8.72
N GLU A 258 3.99 26.63 -7.57
CA GLU A 258 4.91 27.32 -6.66
C GLU A 258 6.29 27.52 -7.28
N THR A 259 6.86 26.52 -7.92
CA THR A 259 8.17 26.63 -8.59
C THR A 259 8.14 27.69 -9.68
N LEU A 260 7.13 27.69 -10.54
CA LEU A 260 6.98 28.69 -11.60
C LEU A 260 6.70 30.09 -11.04
N ALA A 261 5.90 30.21 -9.97
CA ALA A 261 5.62 31.49 -9.31
C ALA A 261 6.88 32.08 -8.65
N ILE A 262 7.71 31.24 -8.03
CA ILE A 262 8.98 31.68 -7.44
C ILE A 262 9.95 32.14 -8.54
N GLY A 263 10.09 31.38 -9.65
CA GLY A 263 10.93 31.77 -10.79
C GLY A 263 10.53 33.16 -11.32
N LYS A 264 9.23 33.38 -11.56
CA LYS A 264 8.71 34.67 -11.99
C LYS A 264 8.96 35.81 -10.99
N LEU A 265 8.78 35.56 -9.70
CA LEU A 265 9.08 36.54 -8.65
C LEU A 265 10.57 36.92 -8.62
N LEU A 266 11.45 35.96 -8.81
CA LEU A 266 12.89 36.19 -8.84
C LEU A 266 13.32 36.94 -10.11
N GLU A 267 12.69 36.64 -11.25
CA GLU A 267 12.89 37.42 -12.48
C GLU A 267 12.51 38.89 -12.30
N GLU A 268 11.33 39.15 -11.68
CA GLU A 268 10.83 40.52 -11.47
C GLU A 268 11.65 41.32 -10.45
N ARG A 269 12.25 40.66 -9.45
CA ARG A 269 12.91 41.37 -8.34
C ARG A 269 14.42 41.29 -8.32
N PHE A 270 15.02 40.26 -8.94
CA PHE A 270 16.42 39.94 -8.79
C PHE A 270 17.15 39.69 -10.12
N ASP A 271 16.56 40.11 -11.25
CA ASP A 271 17.17 40.02 -12.58
C ASP A 271 17.66 38.61 -12.97
N VAL A 272 16.87 37.59 -12.57
CA VAL A 272 17.17 36.17 -12.87
C VAL A 272 16.77 35.80 -14.30
N GLY A 273 16.14 36.69 -15.05
CA GLY A 273 15.62 36.43 -16.38
C GLY A 273 16.65 35.87 -17.37
N GLY A 274 16.45 34.64 -17.79
CA GLY A 274 17.37 33.85 -18.61
C GLY A 274 18.55 33.24 -17.83
N ARG A 275 18.50 33.23 -16.50
CA ARG A 275 19.42 32.53 -15.59
C ARG A 275 18.71 31.52 -14.71
N GLU A 276 17.63 30.94 -15.24
CA GLU A 276 16.82 29.97 -14.50
C GLU A 276 16.70 28.66 -15.29
N ILE A 277 16.64 27.55 -14.55
CA ILE A 277 16.23 26.24 -15.04
C ILE A 277 15.13 25.74 -14.12
N ASN A 278 13.98 25.39 -14.70
CA ASN A 278 12.89 24.75 -13.98
C ASN A 278 12.86 23.27 -14.32
N LEU A 279 13.06 22.41 -13.33
CA LEU A 279 12.96 20.96 -13.40
C LEU A 279 11.62 20.56 -12.80
N ILE A 280 10.69 20.06 -13.61
CA ILE A 280 9.30 19.85 -13.18
C ILE A 280 8.80 18.49 -13.65
N SER A 281 8.44 17.63 -12.69
CA SER A 281 7.84 16.32 -12.95
C SER A 281 6.31 16.42 -12.92
N HIS A 282 5.70 17.04 -13.94
CA HIS A 282 4.24 17.18 -14.00
C HIS A 282 3.70 16.96 -15.41
N ALA A 283 2.61 16.17 -15.55
CA ALA A 283 2.06 15.74 -16.85
C ALA A 283 1.70 16.91 -17.79
N ARG A 284 1.26 18.05 -17.27
CA ARG A 284 0.85 19.23 -18.09
C ARG A 284 2.00 19.94 -18.79
N VAL A 285 3.21 19.76 -18.30
CA VAL A 285 4.40 20.53 -18.75
C VAL A 285 5.60 19.64 -19.07
N ILE A 286 5.39 18.33 -19.15
CA ILE A 286 6.46 17.35 -19.36
C ILE A 286 7.14 17.46 -20.72
N ASP A 287 6.48 18.08 -21.69
CA ASP A 287 7.00 18.42 -23.03
C ASP A 287 7.66 19.81 -23.08
N GLN A 288 7.57 20.61 -22.00
CA GLN A 288 8.08 21.97 -21.92
C GLN A 288 9.30 22.10 -21.01
N PHE A 289 9.31 21.35 -19.90
CA PHE A 289 10.38 21.39 -18.90
C PHE A 289 11.04 20.03 -18.73
N PRO A 290 12.34 20.02 -18.42
CA PRO A 290 13.01 18.79 -18.01
C PRO A 290 12.40 18.24 -16.72
N ILE A 291 12.32 16.90 -16.59
CA ILE A 291 11.85 16.26 -15.36
C ILE A 291 12.81 16.52 -14.20
N ALA A 292 12.25 16.65 -13.00
CA ALA A 292 12.98 16.83 -11.76
C ALA A 292 13.47 15.47 -11.24
N THR A 293 14.71 15.12 -11.55
CA THR A 293 15.41 13.92 -11.06
C THR A 293 16.75 14.30 -10.45
N LEU A 294 17.34 13.42 -9.65
CA LEU A 294 18.71 13.64 -9.14
C LEU A 294 19.77 13.71 -10.26
N THR A 295 19.49 13.14 -11.41
CA THR A 295 20.39 13.16 -12.58
C THR A 295 20.26 14.45 -13.38
N SER A 296 19.10 15.10 -13.35
CA SER A 296 18.88 16.39 -14.04
C SER A 296 19.27 17.60 -13.18
N LEU A 297 19.48 17.43 -11.88
CA LEU A 297 19.96 18.43 -10.95
C LEU A 297 21.49 18.50 -10.96
#